data_5ea1956313fe04511cf5e260bcca7f87
#
_entry.id   5ea1956313fe04511cf5e260bcca7f87
#
_cell.length_a   1.000
_cell.length_b   1.000
_cell.length_c   1.000
_cell.angle_alpha   90.00
_cell.angle_beta   90.00
_cell.angle_gamma   90.00
#
_symmetry.space_group_name_H-M   'P 1'
#
loop_
_entity.id
_entity.type
_entity.pdbx_description
1 polymer ?
#
loop_
_entity_poly.entity_id
_entity_poly.type
_entity_poly.pdbx_seq_one_letter_code
_entity_poly.pdbx_strand_id
1 'polypeptide(L)'
;MRIVGGRWAGRTLTSPSGRVRPTAEAVRRALVPLARKGLEAAGFPGGIEGARVADLFAGTGAVGIELLSHGASTCDFVEDS
;
A
#
# COMPACT_ATOMS: atom_id res chain seq x y z
N MET A 1 1.76 9.29 -10.26
CA MET A 1 2.04 8.38 -9.13
C MET A 1 2.06 6.95 -9.64
N ARG A 2 3.03 6.17 -9.23
CA ARG A 2 3.17 4.79 -9.71
C ARG A 2 3.15 3.81 -8.56
N ILE A 3 2.63 2.61 -8.83
CA ILE A 3 2.76 1.48 -7.92
C ILE A 3 4.21 1.00 -7.98
N VAL A 4 4.83 0.86 -6.80
CA VAL A 4 6.27 0.60 -6.71
C VAL A 4 6.61 -0.86 -6.92
N GLY A 5 5.81 -1.78 -6.39
CA GLY A 5 6.12 -3.19 -6.46
C GLY A 5 4.88 -4.07 -6.52
N GLY A 6 5.09 -5.38 -6.43
CA GLY A 6 4.01 -6.36 -6.48
C GLY A 6 3.52 -6.61 -7.90
N ARG A 7 2.36 -7.25 -8.02
CA ARG A 7 1.83 -7.66 -9.32
C ARG A 7 1.42 -6.51 -10.22
N TRP A 8 1.23 -5.32 -9.66
CA TRP A 8 0.85 -4.13 -10.43
C TRP A 8 1.98 -3.12 -10.55
N ALA A 9 3.22 -3.53 -10.29
CA ALA A 9 4.38 -2.65 -10.34
C ALA A 9 4.44 -1.89 -11.66
N GLY A 10 4.73 -0.60 -11.56
CA GLY A 10 4.86 0.28 -12.73
C GLY A 10 3.56 0.88 -13.23
N ARG A 11 2.40 0.42 -12.77
CA ARG A 11 1.12 1.02 -13.17
C ARG A 11 0.98 2.41 -12.59
N THR A 12 0.44 3.31 -13.40
CA THR A 12 0.22 4.69 -13.00
C THR A 12 -1.12 4.82 -12.30
N LEU A 13 -1.11 5.56 -11.18
CA LEU A 13 -2.33 5.91 -10.47
C LEU A 13 -2.67 7.35 -10.74
N THR A 14 -3.94 7.61 -11.01
CA THR A 14 -4.44 8.97 -11.21
C THR A 14 -4.59 9.65 -9.85
N SER A 15 -4.02 10.85 -9.73
CA SER A 15 -4.19 11.67 -8.53
C SER A 15 -5.16 12.79 -8.82
N PRO A 16 -6.24 12.94 -8.04
CA PRO A 16 -7.20 14.02 -8.27
C PRO A 16 -6.60 15.42 -8.17
N SER A 17 -5.56 15.58 -7.37
CA SER A 17 -4.90 16.87 -7.18
C SER A 17 -3.85 17.16 -8.24
N GLY A 18 -3.49 16.18 -9.05
CA GLY A 18 -2.41 16.30 -10.02
C GLY A 18 -1.03 16.46 -9.40
N ARG A 19 -0.94 16.35 -8.09
CA ARG A 19 0.34 16.48 -7.38
C ARG A 19 0.88 15.12 -7.02
N VAL A 20 2.06 14.82 -7.53
CA VAL A 20 2.79 13.61 -7.16
C VAL A 20 3.88 14.04 -6.18
N ARG A 21 3.88 13.42 -5.01
CA ARG A 21 4.95 13.64 -4.04
C ARG A 21 5.97 12.52 -4.20
N PRO A 22 7.19 12.83 -4.65
CA PRO A 22 8.22 11.78 -4.81
C PRO A 22 8.49 11.01 -3.53
N THR A 23 8.36 11.67 -2.37
CA THR A 23 8.53 11.03 -1.07
C THR A 23 7.50 9.93 -0.82
N ALA A 24 6.31 10.02 -1.44
CA ALA A 24 5.28 9.00 -1.26
C ALA A 24 5.72 7.65 -1.82
N GLU A 25 6.39 7.63 -2.96
CA GLU A 25 6.91 6.38 -3.52
C GLU A 25 8.01 5.78 -2.63
N ALA A 26 8.94 6.61 -2.15
CA ALA A 26 10.00 6.17 -1.26
C ALA A 26 9.45 5.61 0.04
N VAL A 27 8.44 6.28 0.62
CA VAL A 27 7.78 5.83 1.83
C VAL A 27 7.11 4.48 1.62
N ARG A 28 6.37 4.32 0.52
CA ARG A 28 5.71 3.04 0.23
C ARG A 28 6.72 1.93 0.01
N ARG A 29 7.84 2.23 -0.66
CA ARG A 29 8.91 1.25 -0.89
C ARG A 29 9.50 0.75 0.42
N ALA A 30 9.67 1.64 1.39
CA ALA A 30 10.19 1.26 2.71
C ALA A 30 9.14 0.56 3.57
N LEU A 31 7.88 0.96 3.44
CA LEU A 31 6.79 0.47 4.28
C LEU A 31 6.48 -1.01 4.04
N VAL A 32 6.51 -1.46 2.80
CA VAL A 32 6.11 -2.83 2.45
C VAL A 32 6.95 -3.89 3.16
N PRO A 33 8.29 -3.84 3.13
CA PRO A 33 9.09 -4.83 3.88
C PRO A 33 8.85 -4.76 5.38
N LEU A 34 8.66 -3.57 5.93
CA LEU A 34 8.40 -3.42 7.35
C LEU A 34 7.06 -4.03 7.75
N ALA A 35 6.03 -3.81 6.94
CA ALA A 35 4.71 -4.38 7.18
C ALA A 35 4.77 -5.92 7.11
N ARG A 36 5.49 -6.44 6.12
CA ARG A 36 5.63 -7.88 5.97
C ARG A 36 6.30 -8.51 7.19
N LYS A 37 7.40 -7.93 7.64
CA LYS A 37 8.10 -8.42 8.83
C LYS A 37 7.25 -8.34 10.08
N GLY A 38 6.54 -7.24 10.25
CA GLY A 38 5.66 -7.05 11.41
C GLY A 38 4.54 -8.08 11.45
N LEU A 39 3.92 -8.35 10.30
CA LEU A 39 2.84 -9.33 10.21
C LEU A 39 3.36 -10.74 10.46
N GLU A 40 4.51 -11.09 9.91
CA GLU A 40 5.12 -12.40 10.15
C GLU A 40 5.44 -12.59 11.64
N ALA A 41 6.01 -11.58 12.28
CA ALA A 41 6.33 -11.62 13.71
C ALA A 41 5.07 -11.74 14.57
N ALA A 42 3.95 -11.19 14.11
CA ALA A 42 2.68 -11.25 14.83
C ALA A 42 1.91 -12.56 14.60
N GLY A 43 2.47 -13.50 13.84
CA GLY A 43 1.85 -14.81 13.64
C GLY A 43 1.08 -14.95 12.34
N PHE A 44 1.30 -14.07 11.37
CA PHE A 44 0.71 -14.13 10.04
C PHE A 44 1.76 -14.60 9.04
N PRO A 45 1.93 -15.92 8.84
CA PRO A 45 3.06 -16.44 8.07
C PRO A 45 3.05 -16.04 6.59
N GLY A 46 1.89 -15.67 6.05
CA GLY A 46 1.81 -15.12 4.70
C GLY A 46 2.24 -13.67 4.59
N GLY A 47 2.45 -12.99 5.73
CA GLY A 47 2.76 -11.58 5.74
C GLY A 47 1.63 -10.76 5.12
N ILE A 48 1.93 -10.01 4.05
CA ILE A 48 0.93 -9.18 3.37
C ILE A 48 -0.03 -10.06 2.54
N GLU A 49 0.43 -11.20 2.04
CA GLU A 49 -0.41 -12.06 1.23
C GLU A 49 -1.62 -12.54 1.99
N GLY A 50 -2.79 -12.32 1.43
CA GLY A 50 -4.05 -12.70 2.03
C GLY A 50 -4.49 -11.80 3.18
N ALA A 51 -3.71 -10.80 3.56
CA ALA A 51 -4.04 -9.93 4.68
C ALA A 51 -5.24 -9.03 4.35
N ARG A 52 -6.02 -8.74 5.39
CA ARG A 52 -7.07 -7.74 5.32
C ARG A 52 -6.52 -6.47 5.96
N VAL A 53 -6.51 -5.38 5.21
CA VAL A 53 -5.90 -4.13 5.67
C VAL A 53 -6.90 -2.99 5.69
N ALA A 54 -6.64 -2.01 6.54
CA ALA A 54 -7.39 -0.77 6.57
C ALA A 54 -6.40 0.39 6.44
N ASP A 55 -6.64 1.26 5.49
CA ASP A 55 -5.84 2.47 5.30
C ASP A 55 -6.64 3.64 5.87
N LEU A 56 -6.29 4.04 7.08
CA LEU A 56 -7.09 4.99 7.87
C LEU A 56 -6.96 6.43 7.40
N PHE A 57 -5.94 6.73 6.62
CA PHE A 57 -5.73 8.07 6.07
C PHE A 57 -5.43 7.94 4.59
N ALA A 58 -6.41 7.38 3.87
CA ALA A 58 -6.17 6.88 2.52
C ALA A 58 -5.72 7.95 1.51
N GLY A 59 -6.27 9.16 1.60
CA GLY A 59 -5.96 10.17 0.60
C GLY A 59 -6.23 9.67 -0.80
N THR A 60 -5.18 9.53 -1.62
CA THR A 60 -5.29 8.96 -2.97
C THR A 60 -5.44 7.45 -2.97
N GLY A 61 -5.30 6.80 -1.82
CA GLY A 61 -5.34 5.34 -1.73
C GLY A 61 -4.01 4.67 -2.07
N ALA A 62 -2.94 5.44 -2.20
CA ALA A 62 -1.67 4.91 -2.69
C ALA A 62 -1.09 3.80 -1.81
N VAL A 63 -1.15 3.94 -0.49
CA VAL A 63 -0.60 2.93 0.42
C VAL A 63 -1.41 1.64 0.37
N GLY A 64 -2.73 1.75 0.46
CA GLY A 64 -3.60 0.57 0.39
C GLY A 64 -3.49 -0.16 -0.95
N ILE A 65 -3.44 0.59 -2.04
CA ILE A 65 -3.28 0.00 -3.37
C ILE A 65 -1.93 -0.70 -3.48
N GLU A 66 -0.89 -0.12 -2.90
CA GLU A 66 0.43 -0.75 -2.87
C GLU A 66 0.37 -2.10 -2.14
N LEU A 67 -0.31 -2.16 -0.99
CA LEU A 67 -0.44 -3.40 -0.24
C LEU A 67 -1.27 -4.44 -1.01
N LEU A 68 -2.34 -4.01 -1.70
CA LEU A 68 -3.11 -4.90 -2.57
C LEU A 68 -2.22 -5.45 -3.69
N SER A 69 -1.35 -4.63 -4.26
CA SER A 69 -0.42 -5.06 -5.29
C SER A 69 0.54 -6.13 -4.77
N HIS A 70 0.88 -6.09 -3.49
CA HIS A 70 1.76 -7.07 -2.85
C HIS A 70 1.01 -8.29 -2.29
N GLY A 71 -0.28 -8.41 -2.57
CA GLY A 71 -1.02 -9.63 -2.27
C GLY A 71 -2.05 -9.55 -1.17
N ALA A 72 -2.27 -8.38 -0.57
CA ALA A 72 -3.36 -8.24 0.40
C ALA A 72 -4.69 -8.62 -0.24
N SER A 73 -5.56 -9.28 0.51
CA SER A 73 -6.83 -9.74 -0.03
C SER A 73 -7.85 -8.62 -0.18
N THR A 74 -7.88 -7.71 0.79
CA THR A 74 -8.78 -6.56 0.78
C THR A 74 -8.12 -5.36 1.42
N CYS A 75 -8.60 -4.18 1.07
CA CYS A 75 -8.21 -2.95 1.74
C CYS A 75 -9.42 -2.05 1.89
N ASP A 76 -9.69 -1.63 3.12
CA ASP A 76 -10.70 -0.62 3.40
C ASP A 76 -10.02 0.74 3.45
N PHE A 77 -10.46 1.65 2.61
CA PHE A 77 -9.90 3.00 2.54
C PHE A 77 -10.77 3.94 3.34
N VAL A 78 -10.19 4.58 4.34
CA VAL A 78 -10.88 5.53 5.19
C VAL A 78 -10.22 6.89 5.02
N GLU A 79 -11.02 7.88 4.65
CA GLU A 79 -10.53 9.24 4.46
C GLU A 79 -11.39 10.20 5.28
N ASP A 80 -10.72 11.07 6.02
CA ASP A 80 -11.35 11.99 6.97
C ASP A 80 -11.49 13.41 6.42
N SER A 81 -11.51 13.59 5.15
CA SER A 81 -11.61 14.95 4.61
C SER A 81 -13.05 15.38 4.36
#